data_acd47e9bc4c9ea3df00e1aa4908323b3
#
_entry.id   acd47e9bc4c9ea3df00e1aa4908323b3
#
_cell.length_a   1.000
_cell.length_b   1.000
_cell.length_c   1.000
_cell.angle_alpha   90.00
_cell.angle_beta   90.00
_cell.angle_gamma   90.00
#
_symmetry.space_group_name_H-M   'P 1'
#
loop_
_entity.id
_entity.type
_entity.pdbx_description
1 polymer ?
#
loop_
_entity_poly.entity_id
_entity_poly.type
_entity_poly.pdbx_seq_one_letter_code
_entity_poly.pdbx_strand_id
1 'polypeptide(L)'
;MSGSTTGFRTERDSMGEIKIPNDALWGAQTQRAVDNFPISGQPMPRQFIRALGLIKAAAAEANGELGHVESGIVDAIIGAALEVADGKHDRHFPIDVFQTGSGTSSNMNANEVIDRKSVV
;
A
#
# COMPACT_ATOMS: atom_id res chain seq x y z
N MET A 1 -15.22 18.34 -5.63
CA MET A 1 -15.14 19.00 -4.33
C MET A 1 -13.78 18.92 -3.70
N SER A 2 -13.12 20.02 -3.67
CA SER A 2 -11.75 20.04 -3.15
C SER A 2 -11.67 19.77 -1.65
N GLY A 3 -12.72 20.09 -0.90
CA GLY A 3 -12.72 19.91 0.55
C GLY A 3 -12.55 18.47 0.99
N SER A 4 -12.96 17.51 0.15
CA SER A 4 -12.86 16.09 0.51
C SER A 4 -11.43 15.57 0.58
N THR A 5 -10.48 16.27 -0.06
CA THR A 5 -9.09 15.82 -0.10
C THR A 5 -8.23 16.45 1.00
N THR A 6 -8.76 17.42 1.73
CA THR A 6 -8.01 18.14 2.75
C THR A 6 -8.24 17.63 4.16
N GLY A 7 -9.19 16.74 4.34
CA GLY A 7 -9.52 16.20 5.65
C GLY A 7 -8.79 14.90 5.94
N PHE A 8 -9.18 14.30 7.04
CA PHE A 8 -8.65 13.03 7.49
C PHE A 8 -9.80 12.07 7.73
N ARG A 9 -9.52 10.77 7.54
CA ARG A 9 -10.42 9.70 7.95
C ARG A 9 -9.80 8.98 9.13
N THR A 10 -10.64 8.31 9.92
CA THR A 10 -10.17 7.50 11.04
C THR A 10 -10.17 6.04 10.61
N GLU A 11 -9.05 5.36 10.81
CA GLU A 11 -8.93 3.92 10.61
C GLU A 11 -8.54 3.27 11.92
N ARG A 12 -8.74 1.96 12.02
CA ARG A 12 -8.48 1.23 13.25
C ARG A 12 -7.68 -0.03 12.96
N ASP A 13 -6.71 -0.31 13.82
CA ASP A 13 -6.01 -1.59 13.84
C ASP A 13 -5.94 -2.10 15.28
N SER A 14 -5.15 -3.15 15.54
CA SER A 14 -5.06 -3.72 16.88
C SER A 14 -4.49 -2.75 17.91
N MET A 15 -3.85 -1.68 17.49
CA MET A 15 -3.26 -0.68 18.39
C MET A 15 -4.20 0.51 18.65
N GLY A 16 -5.37 0.52 18.04
CA GLY A 16 -6.35 1.58 18.23
C GLY A 16 -6.63 2.40 16.98
N GLU A 17 -7.21 3.58 17.19
CA GLU A 17 -7.58 4.46 16.08
C GLU A 17 -6.41 5.34 15.68
N ILE A 18 -6.36 5.67 14.38
CA ILE A 18 -5.35 6.56 13.82
C ILE A 18 -5.97 7.37 12.68
N LYS A 19 -5.54 8.61 12.53
CA LYS A 19 -6.03 9.49 11.46
C LYS A 19 -5.12 9.41 10.25
N ILE A 20 -5.73 9.30 9.07
CA ILE A 20 -5.04 9.16 7.80
C ILE A 20 -5.63 10.19 6.84
N PRO A 21 -4.83 10.84 5.98
CA PRO A 21 -5.38 11.75 4.97
C PRO A 21 -6.46 11.06 4.13
N ASN A 22 -7.55 11.76 3.86
CA ASN A 22 -8.70 11.19 3.15
C ASN A 22 -8.36 10.59 1.80
N ASP A 23 -7.44 11.22 1.07
CA ASP A 23 -7.08 10.78 -0.28
C ASP A 23 -5.98 9.73 -0.31
N ALA A 24 -5.45 9.34 0.84
CA ALA A 24 -4.39 8.34 0.91
C ALA A 24 -4.94 6.94 0.63
N LEU A 25 -4.23 6.18 -0.16
CA LEU A 25 -4.57 4.79 -0.42
C LEU A 25 -4.01 3.83 0.62
N TRP A 26 -3.09 4.30 1.48
CA TRP A 26 -2.56 3.46 2.55
C TRP A 26 -3.52 3.42 3.73
N GLY A 27 -3.27 2.48 4.64
CA GLY A 27 -4.09 2.28 5.83
C GLY A 27 -3.35 2.56 7.12
N ALA A 28 -3.87 2.02 8.22
CA ALA A 28 -3.39 2.31 9.56
C ALA A 28 -1.93 1.93 9.78
N GLN A 29 -1.52 0.76 9.30
CA GLN A 29 -0.16 0.28 9.57
C GLN A 29 0.89 1.14 8.88
N THR A 30 0.62 1.55 7.64
CA THR A 30 1.53 2.45 6.93
C THR A 30 1.60 3.79 7.63
N GLN A 31 0.47 4.34 8.09
CA GLN A 31 0.46 5.62 8.78
C GLN A 31 1.28 5.55 10.06
N ARG A 32 1.19 4.46 10.82
CA ARG A 32 2.02 4.31 12.02
C ARG A 32 3.49 4.28 11.70
N ALA A 33 3.88 3.62 10.60
CA ALA A 33 5.28 3.60 10.19
C ALA A 33 5.77 4.99 9.79
N VAL A 34 4.95 5.77 9.10
CA VAL A 34 5.28 7.16 8.76
C VAL A 34 5.51 7.98 10.02
N ASP A 35 4.62 7.82 11.01
CA ASP A 35 4.71 8.59 12.25
C ASP A 35 5.91 8.17 13.10
N ASN A 36 6.27 6.88 13.05
CA ASN A 36 7.36 6.35 13.88
C ASN A 36 8.74 6.55 13.30
N PHE A 37 8.87 6.72 11.99
CA PHE A 37 10.17 6.83 11.32
C PHE A 37 10.28 8.07 10.44
N PRO A 38 10.11 9.29 11.00
CA PRO A 38 10.25 10.53 10.22
C PRO A 38 11.72 10.95 10.16
N ILE A 39 12.58 10.18 9.50
CA ILE A 39 14.02 10.33 9.61
C ILE A 39 14.60 11.19 8.49
N SER A 40 14.45 10.77 7.22
CA SER A 40 15.09 11.47 6.11
C SER A 40 14.12 12.22 5.21
N GLY A 41 12.86 11.89 5.25
CA GLY A 41 11.88 12.44 4.32
C GLY A 41 11.99 11.86 2.92
N GLN A 42 12.80 10.81 2.73
CA GLN A 42 12.99 10.19 1.42
C GLN A 42 12.20 8.87 1.34
N PRO A 43 11.24 8.77 0.41
CA PRO A 43 10.51 7.51 0.22
C PRO A 43 11.39 6.47 -0.49
N MET A 44 10.89 5.25 -0.56
CA MET A 44 11.60 4.18 -1.24
C MET A 44 11.75 4.50 -2.73
N PRO A 45 12.86 4.06 -3.35
CA PRO A 45 13.07 4.31 -4.78
C PRO A 45 11.96 3.74 -5.65
N ARG A 46 11.71 4.42 -6.78
CA ARG A 46 10.70 4.01 -7.76
C ARG A 46 10.87 2.53 -8.16
N GLN A 47 12.10 2.10 -8.38
CA GLN A 47 12.37 0.73 -8.81
C GLN A 47 12.02 -0.30 -7.75
N PHE A 48 12.16 0.06 -6.47
CA PHE A 48 11.76 -0.83 -5.38
C PHE A 48 10.24 -0.98 -5.35
N ILE A 49 9.51 0.12 -5.52
CA ILE A 49 8.05 0.08 -5.57
C ILE A 49 7.57 -0.75 -6.76
N ARG A 50 8.24 -0.62 -7.91
CA ARG A 50 7.95 -1.44 -9.08
C ARG A 50 8.10 -2.92 -8.77
N ALA A 51 9.21 -3.28 -8.12
CA ALA A 51 9.46 -4.68 -7.75
C ALA A 51 8.39 -5.21 -6.81
N LEU A 52 7.97 -4.42 -5.83
CA LEU A 52 6.90 -4.83 -4.93
C LEU A 52 5.59 -5.09 -5.69
N GLY A 53 5.23 -4.20 -6.60
CA GLY A 53 4.02 -4.38 -7.41
C GLY A 53 4.07 -5.66 -8.23
N LEU A 54 5.19 -5.93 -8.88
CA LEU A 54 5.36 -7.14 -9.70
C LEU A 54 5.29 -8.40 -8.84
N ILE A 55 5.92 -8.40 -7.67
CA ILE A 55 5.88 -9.55 -6.76
C ILE A 55 4.44 -9.81 -6.30
N LYS A 56 3.70 -8.76 -5.95
CA LYS A 56 2.32 -8.93 -5.51
C LYS A 56 1.41 -9.44 -6.62
N ALA A 57 1.62 -8.98 -7.85
CA ALA A 57 0.87 -9.48 -9.00
C ALA A 57 1.16 -10.97 -9.24
N ALA A 58 2.42 -11.37 -9.18
CA ALA A 58 2.81 -12.77 -9.37
C ALA A 58 2.24 -13.65 -8.25
N ALA A 59 2.28 -13.18 -7.01
CA ALA A 59 1.72 -13.93 -5.88
C ALA A 59 0.21 -14.12 -6.04
N ALA A 60 -0.51 -13.09 -6.48
CA ALA A 60 -1.94 -13.18 -6.69
C ALA A 60 -2.28 -14.18 -7.79
N GLU A 61 -1.52 -14.16 -8.89
CA GLU A 61 -1.71 -15.11 -9.99
C GLU A 61 -1.50 -16.55 -9.52
N ALA A 62 -0.42 -16.80 -8.78
CA ALA A 62 -0.13 -18.12 -8.27
C ALA A 62 -1.23 -18.61 -7.31
N ASN A 63 -1.70 -17.76 -6.41
CA ASN A 63 -2.77 -18.12 -5.49
C ASN A 63 -4.08 -18.40 -6.23
N GLY A 64 -4.35 -17.69 -7.30
CA GLY A 64 -5.52 -17.93 -8.15
C GLY A 64 -5.45 -19.29 -8.84
N GLU A 65 -4.28 -19.65 -9.37
CA GLU A 65 -4.09 -20.93 -10.03
C GLU A 65 -4.21 -22.10 -9.06
N LEU A 66 -3.82 -21.89 -7.80
CA LEU A 66 -3.96 -22.90 -6.77
C LEU A 66 -5.38 -22.99 -6.19
N GLY A 67 -6.27 -22.11 -6.63
CA GLY A 67 -7.65 -22.11 -6.16
C GLY A 67 -7.85 -21.52 -4.78
N HIS A 68 -6.85 -20.82 -4.23
CA HIS A 68 -6.97 -20.24 -2.90
C HIS A 68 -7.79 -18.95 -2.87
N VAL A 69 -7.97 -18.30 -4.03
CA VAL A 69 -8.66 -17.02 -4.13
C VAL A 69 -9.56 -17.06 -5.36
N GLU A 70 -10.75 -16.48 -5.24
CA GLU A 70 -11.70 -16.40 -6.35
C GLU A 70 -11.12 -15.58 -7.51
N SER A 71 -11.41 -16.00 -8.75
CA SER A 71 -10.80 -15.40 -9.94
C SER A 71 -11.09 -13.90 -10.10
N GLY A 72 -12.30 -13.45 -9.75
CA GLY A 72 -12.62 -12.02 -9.84
C GLY A 72 -11.78 -11.18 -8.88
N ILE A 73 -11.54 -11.71 -7.69
CA ILE A 73 -10.70 -11.06 -6.70
C ILE A 73 -9.24 -11.05 -7.18
N VAL A 74 -8.77 -12.18 -7.73
CA VAL A 74 -7.42 -12.29 -8.29
C VAL A 74 -7.19 -11.22 -9.35
N ASP A 75 -8.12 -11.07 -10.29
CA ASP A 75 -7.99 -10.10 -11.37
C ASP A 75 -7.91 -8.67 -10.82
N ALA A 76 -8.72 -8.35 -9.81
CA ALA A 76 -8.70 -7.03 -9.18
C ALA A 76 -7.35 -6.76 -8.50
N ILE A 77 -6.81 -7.75 -7.80
CA ILE A 77 -5.52 -7.61 -7.11
C ILE A 77 -4.39 -7.44 -8.13
N ILE A 78 -4.39 -8.26 -9.18
CA ILE A 78 -3.36 -8.16 -10.23
C ILE A 78 -3.41 -6.79 -10.88
N GLY A 79 -4.60 -6.31 -11.22
CA GLY A 79 -4.76 -4.98 -11.82
C GLY A 79 -4.21 -3.87 -10.93
N ALA A 80 -4.54 -3.90 -9.64
CA ALA A 80 -4.05 -2.90 -8.70
C ALA A 80 -2.53 -2.99 -8.52
N ALA A 81 -2.00 -4.22 -8.44
CA ALA A 81 -0.56 -4.44 -8.27
C ALA A 81 0.23 -3.94 -9.48
N LEU A 82 -0.30 -4.15 -10.70
CA LEU A 82 0.36 -3.65 -11.90
C LEU A 82 0.32 -2.13 -11.98
N GLU A 83 -0.73 -1.48 -11.49
CA GLU A 83 -0.76 -0.03 -11.40
C GLU A 83 0.32 0.49 -10.45
N VAL A 84 0.54 -0.21 -9.34
CA VAL A 84 1.64 0.12 -8.42
C VAL A 84 2.98 0.00 -9.15
N ALA A 85 3.19 -1.10 -9.87
CA ALA A 85 4.42 -1.32 -10.62
C ALA A 85 4.65 -0.24 -11.68
N ASP A 86 3.59 0.27 -12.28
CA ASP A 86 3.67 1.29 -13.32
C ASP A 86 3.90 2.71 -12.78
N GLY A 87 3.89 2.87 -11.46
CA GLY A 87 4.16 4.17 -10.85
C GLY A 87 2.93 5.05 -10.65
N LYS A 88 1.75 4.54 -10.92
CA LYS A 88 0.52 5.33 -10.80
C LYS A 88 0.18 5.73 -9.37
N HIS A 89 0.72 5.02 -8.40
CA HIS A 89 0.41 5.23 -6.98
C HIS A 89 1.65 5.54 -6.14
N ASP A 90 2.73 6.03 -6.75
CA ASP A 90 3.99 6.27 -6.04
C ASP A 90 3.82 7.21 -4.84
N ARG A 91 2.96 8.21 -4.94
CA ARG A 91 2.71 9.15 -3.83
C ARG A 91 2.04 8.49 -2.63
N HIS A 92 1.53 7.29 -2.79
CA HIS A 92 0.90 6.55 -1.70
C HIS A 92 1.87 5.59 -1.01
N PHE A 93 3.18 5.78 -1.23
CA PHE A 93 4.24 5.04 -0.57
C PHE A 93 5.11 6.01 0.23
N PRO A 94 4.58 6.54 1.36
CA PRO A 94 5.22 7.62 2.10
C PRO A 94 6.27 7.18 3.10
N ILE A 95 6.49 5.87 3.28
CA ILE A 95 7.38 5.37 4.31
C ILE A 95 8.82 5.71 3.94
N ASP A 96 9.55 6.23 4.94
CA ASP A 96 10.96 6.59 4.81
C ASP A 96 11.82 5.38 4.45
N VAL A 97 12.90 5.61 3.69
CA VAL A 97 13.85 4.53 3.37
C VAL A 97 14.50 3.97 4.65
N PHE A 98 14.63 4.80 5.69
CA PHE A 98 15.11 4.34 6.99
C PHE A 98 13.95 3.79 7.80
N GLN A 99 13.77 2.49 7.72
CA GLN A 99 12.71 1.75 8.38
C GLN A 99 13.31 0.49 9.01
N THR A 100 12.47 -0.42 9.49
CA THR A 100 12.99 -1.67 10.03
C THR A 100 13.77 -2.43 8.95
N GLY A 101 14.84 -3.12 9.35
CA GLY A 101 15.77 -3.71 8.40
C GLY A 101 15.21 -4.81 7.51
N SER A 102 14.06 -5.37 7.86
CA SER A 102 13.44 -6.44 7.07
C SER A 102 12.60 -5.93 5.90
N GLY A 103 12.36 -4.62 5.80
CA GLY A 103 11.49 -4.06 4.77
C GLY A 103 10.01 -4.32 4.99
N THR A 104 9.63 -4.76 6.18
CA THR A 104 8.25 -5.09 6.51
C THR A 104 7.30 -3.91 6.30
N SER A 105 7.73 -2.71 6.65
CA SER A 105 6.90 -1.52 6.52
C SER A 105 6.53 -1.25 5.07
N SER A 106 7.48 -1.37 4.15
CA SER A 106 7.19 -1.18 2.71
C SER A 106 6.28 -2.29 2.18
N ASN A 107 6.49 -3.53 2.64
CA ASN A 107 5.62 -4.63 2.25
C ASN A 107 4.17 -4.38 2.69
N MET A 108 3.96 -3.94 3.92
CA MET A 108 2.62 -3.62 4.42
C MET A 108 2.01 -2.43 3.68
N ASN A 109 2.83 -1.44 3.35
CA ASN A 109 2.38 -0.30 2.56
C ASN A 109 1.82 -0.77 1.21
N ALA A 110 2.55 -1.64 0.51
CA ALA A 110 2.09 -2.19 -0.76
C ALA A 110 0.78 -2.95 -0.59
N ASN A 111 0.69 -3.78 0.46
CA ASN A 111 -0.54 -4.53 0.72
C ASN A 111 -1.74 -3.61 0.95
N GLU A 112 -1.57 -2.56 1.73
CA GLU A 112 -2.67 -1.64 2.03
C GLU A 112 -3.12 -0.87 0.80
N VAL A 113 -2.18 -0.39 -0.02
CA VAL A 113 -2.52 0.32 -1.25
C VAL A 113 -3.25 -0.59 -2.23
N ILE A 114 -2.74 -1.80 -2.43
CA ILE A 114 -3.33 -2.75 -3.36
C ILE A 114 -4.71 -3.18 -2.88
N ASP A 115 -4.85 -3.46 -1.59
CA ASP A 115 -6.13 -3.86 -1.02
C ASP A 115 -7.19 -2.78 -1.24
N ARG A 116 -6.87 -1.55 -0.90
CA ARG A 116 -7.83 -0.45 -1.03
C ARG A 116 -8.18 -0.19 -2.50
N LYS A 117 -7.21 -0.28 -3.39
CA LYS A 117 -7.45 -0.04 -4.81
C LYS A 117 -8.25 -1.17 -5.46
N SER A 118 -8.06 -2.39 -5.00
CA SER A 118 -8.71 -3.56 -5.60
C SER A 118 -10.19 -3.69 -5.22
N VAL A 119 -10.62 -3.09 -4.12
CA VAL A 119 -12.02 -3.20 -3.66
C VAL A 119 -12.90 -2.03 -4.10
N VAL A 120 -12.34 -1.09 -4.83
CA VAL A 120 -13.08 0.10 -5.29
C VAL A 120 -13.79 -0.10 -6.63
#